data_2f0ee8ada4fdcdef2de851d4283080c1
#
_entry.id   2f0ee8ada4fdcdef2de851d4283080c1
#
_cell.length_a   1.000
_cell.length_b   1.000
_cell.length_c   1.000
_cell.angle_alpha   90.00
_cell.angle_beta   90.00
_cell.angle_gamma   90.00
#
_symmetry.space_group_name_H-M   'P 1'
#
loop_
_entity.id
_entity.type
_entity.pdbx_description
1 polymer ?
#
loop_
_entity_poly.entity_id
_entity_poly.type
_entity_poly.pdbx_seq_one_letter_code
_entity_poly.pdbx_strand_id
1 'polypeptide(L)'
;MANPYHHAVSSARKWGGEPNDYIEIHEWFDETKAHFGDFRHRALRHHTEGIWLMQSIFGRTITNSAGRVIPTRWIGEQHVTEDLGRLVTVQDWLSCMEPQPWMNRSRRLSRELERETAGVS
;
A
#
# COMPACT_ATOMS: atom_id res chain seq x y z
N MET A 1 16.06 -8.18 4.49
CA MET A 1 14.74 -7.74 4.02
C MET A 1 14.07 -8.88 3.25
N ALA A 2 12.85 -9.24 3.65
CA ALA A 2 12.12 -10.30 2.96
C ALA A 2 11.76 -9.85 1.55
N ASN A 3 11.89 -10.75 0.57
CA ASN A 3 11.40 -10.50 -0.77
C ASN A 3 9.99 -11.10 -0.93
N PRO A 4 9.28 -10.85 -2.05
CA PRO A 4 7.93 -11.36 -2.24
C PRO A 4 7.81 -12.88 -2.10
N TYR A 5 8.81 -13.62 -2.51
CA TYR A 5 8.80 -15.06 -2.40
C TYR A 5 8.80 -15.52 -0.93
N HIS A 6 9.59 -14.88 -0.08
CA HIS A 6 9.63 -15.20 1.35
C HIS A 6 8.27 -14.95 2.02
N HIS A 7 7.60 -13.87 1.67
CA HIS A 7 6.24 -13.59 2.13
C HIS A 7 5.25 -14.65 1.63
N ALA A 8 5.40 -15.07 0.39
CA ALA A 8 4.53 -16.10 -0.20
C ALA A 8 4.72 -17.47 0.48
N VAL A 9 5.95 -17.84 0.82
CA VAL A 9 6.24 -19.05 1.60
C VAL A 9 5.57 -18.96 2.97
N SER A 10 5.64 -17.82 3.63
CA SER A 10 4.98 -17.59 4.91
C SER A 10 3.45 -17.73 4.79
N SER A 11 2.87 -17.22 3.71
CA SER A 11 1.43 -17.34 3.44
C SER A 11 1.03 -18.82 3.29
N ALA A 12 1.81 -19.59 2.53
CA ALA A 12 1.54 -21.01 2.32
C ALA A 12 1.63 -21.80 3.64
N ARG A 13 2.55 -21.44 4.52
CA ARG A 13 2.64 -22.06 5.85
C ARG A 13 1.43 -21.74 6.71
N LYS A 14 0.87 -20.53 6.59
CA LYS A 14 -0.29 -20.11 7.39
C LYS A 14 -1.59 -20.70 6.89
N TRP A 15 -1.79 -20.75 5.57
CA TRP A 15 -3.11 -21.05 5.00
C TRP A 15 -3.12 -22.25 4.07
N GLY A 16 -2.00 -22.89 3.84
CA GLY A 16 -1.89 -24.02 2.93
C GLY A 16 -1.69 -23.57 1.49
N GLY A 17 -1.73 -24.52 0.57
CA GLY A 17 -1.46 -24.29 -0.84
C GLY A 17 0.03 -24.09 -1.10
N GLU A 18 0.33 -23.41 -2.19
CA GLU A 18 1.67 -23.18 -2.68
C GLU A 18 2.05 -21.70 -2.60
N PRO A 19 3.33 -21.38 -2.47
CA PRO A 19 3.76 -19.96 -2.52
C PRO A 19 3.26 -19.23 -3.76
N ASN A 20 3.20 -19.91 -4.89
CA ASN A 20 2.74 -19.32 -6.14
C ASN A 20 1.28 -18.84 -6.09
N ASP A 21 0.48 -19.36 -5.16
CA ASP A 21 -0.90 -18.91 -4.97
C ASP A 21 -0.97 -17.48 -4.46
N TYR A 22 0.09 -17.00 -3.80
CA TYR A 22 0.13 -15.71 -3.09
C TYR A 22 1.11 -14.71 -3.67
N ILE A 23 2.00 -15.16 -4.57
CA ILE A 23 3.17 -14.39 -5.00
C ILE A 23 2.80 -13.05 -5.66
N GLU A 24 1.75 -13.03 -6.47
CA GLU A 24 1.35 -11.81 -7.20
C GLU A 24 0.94 -10.69 -6.25
N ILE A 25 0.26 -11.03 -5.17
CA ILE A 25 -0.15 -10.02 -4.17
C ILE A 25 1.07 -9.46 -3.47
N HIS A 26 2.00 -10.32 -3.08
CA HIS A 26 3.23 -9.87 -2.42
C HIS A 26 4.12 -9.05 -3.35
N GLU A 27 4.21 -9.42 -4.63
CA GLU A 27 4.94 -8.63 -5.63
C GLU A 27 4.33 -7.24 -5.79
N TRP A 28 3.00 -7.13 -5.74
CA TRP A 28 2.32 -5.86 -5.85
C TRP A 28 2.76 -4.87 -4.77
N PHE A 29 2.87 -5.32 -3.52
CA PHE A 29 3.32 -4.46 -2.42
C PHE A 29 4.75 -3.95 -2.63
N ASP A 30 5.61 -4.74 -3.24
CA ASP A 30 7.03 -4.41 -3.44
C ASP A 30 7.33 -3.81 -4.82
N GLU A 31 6.34 -3.74 -5.70
CA GLU A 31 6.49 -3.20 -7.06
C GLU A 31 6.99 -1.75 -7.05
N THR A 32 6.65 -0.99 -6.02
CA THR A 32 7.06 0.40 -5.87
C THR A 32 8.56 0.59 -5.67
N LYS A 33 9.32 -0.47 -5.45
CA LYS A 33 10.80 -0.42 -5.48
C LYS A 33 11.32 0.10 -6.80
N ALA A 34 10.57 -0.06 -7.89
CA ALA A 34 10.94 0.49 -9.20
C ALA A 34 11.00 2.01 -9.18
N HIS A 35 10.28 2.67 -8.29
CA HIS A 35 10.24 4.12 -8.18
C HIS A 35 11.20 4.65 -7.12
N PHE A 36 11.45 3.87 -6.10
CA PHE A 36 12.34 4.25 -5.01
C PHE A 36 12.98 3.00 -4.40
N GLY A 37 14.26 2.81 -4.59
CA GLY A 37 14.95 1.54 -4.33
C GLY A 37 15.16 1.16 -2.88
N ASP A 38 15.05 2.11 -1.91
CA ASP A 38 15.21 1.79 -0.50
C ASP A 38 13.87 1.57 0.19
N PHE A 39 13.88 1.34 1.51
CA PHE A 39 12.70 1.02 2.30
C PHE A 39 11.60 2.09 2.23
N ARG A 40 11.90 3.32 1.82
CA ARG A 40 10.90 4.40 1.75
C ARG A 40 9.84 4.16 0.69
N HIS A 41 10.09 3.26 -0.30
CA HIS A 41 9.06 2.87 -1.26
C HIS A 41 7.82 2.30 -0.55
N ARG A 42 8.01 1.77 0.66
CA ARG A 42 6.93 1.18 1.46
C ARG A 42 5.84 2.18 1.82
N ALA A 43 6.17 3.47 1.90
CA ALA A 43 5.16 4.51 2.16
C ALA A 43 4.05 4.54 1.11
N LEU A 44 4.30 4.01 -0.08
CA LEU A 44 3.32 4.05 -1.17
C LEU A 44 2.21 3.00 -1.03
N ARG A 45 2.52 1.81 -0.50
CA ARG A 45 1.53 0.72 -0.43
C ARG A 45 1.49 -0.04 0.89
N HIS A 46 2.52 0.07 1.74
CA HIS A 46 2.61 -0.69 2.99
C HIS A 46 1.83 0.00 4.12
N HIS A 47 0.50 -0.01 4.03
CA HIS A 47 -0.40 0.55 5.03
C HIS A 47 -1.83 0.05 4.79
N THR A 48 -2.74 0.31 5.72
CA THR A 48 -4.13 -0.18 5.63
C THR A 48 -4.82 0.27 4.35
N GLU A 49 -4.56 1.49 3.89
CA GLU A 49 -5.14 2.03 2.65
C GLU A 49 -4.57 1.33 1.43
N GLY A 50 -3.29 0.96 1.46
CA GLY A 50 -2.67 0.13 0.42
C GLY A 50 -3.29 -1.26 0.36
N ILE A 51 -3.60 -1.84 1.52
CA ILE A 51 -4.28 -3.13 1.60
C ILE A 51 -5.68 -3.03 0.98
N TRP A 52 -6.41 -1.96 1.28
CA TRP A 52 -7.71 -1.71 0.67
C TRP A 52 -7.61 -1.60 -0.85
N LEU A 53 -6.60 -0.88 -1.36
CA LEU A 53 -6.36 -0.76 -2.79
C LEU A 53 -6.04 -2.12 -3.43
N MET A 54 -5.23 -2.92 -2.76
CA MET A 54 -4.91 -4.29 -3.21
C MET A 54 -6.17 -5.13 -3.35
N GLN A 55 -7.09 -5.05 -2.40
CA GLN A 55 -8.37 -5.76 -2.50
C GLN A 55 -9.17 -5.33 -3.72
N SER A 56 -9.09 -4.06 -4.10
CA SER A 56 -9.79 -3.54 -5.29
C SER A 56 -9.21 -4.13 -6.58
N ILE A 57 -7.93 -4.49 -6.58
CA ILE A 57 -7.23 -5.02 -7.75
C ILE A 57 -7.39 -6.53 -7.86
N PHE A 58 -7.15 -7.25 -6.77
CA PHE A 58 -7.11 -8.72 -6.76
C PHE A 58 -8.43 -9.37 -6.35
N GLY A 59 -9.40 -8.58 -5.84
CA GLY A 59 -10.63 -9.10 -5.28
C GLY A 59 -10.52 -9.30 -3.78
N ARG A 60 -11.65 -9.55 -3.14
CA ARG A 60 -11.71 -9.71 -1.68
C ARG A 60 -11.20 -11.05 -1.17
N THR A 61 -11.22 -12.06 -2.05
CA THR A 61 -10.76 -13.41 -1.70
C THR A 61 -9.99 -14.00 -2.87
N ILE A 62 -9.12 -14.96 -2.55
CA ILE A 62 -8.54 -15.87 -3.53
C ILE A 62 -8.80 -17.29 -3.05
N THR A 63 -8.79 -18.25 -3.97
CA THR A 63 -8.86 -19.67 -3.64
C THR A 63 -7.48 -20.25 -3.94
N ASN A 64 -6.84 -20.81 -2.92
CA ASN A 64 -5.51 -21.41 -3.10
C ASN A 64 -5.59 -22.79 -3.77
N SER A 65 -4.44 -23.38 -4.09
CA SER A 65 -4.36 -24.66 -4.76
C SER A 65 -4.87 -25.83 -3.90
N ALA A 66 -4.99 -25.63 -2.58
CA ALA A 66 -5.61 -26.61 -1.68
C ALA A 66 -7.14 -26.46 -1.59
N GLY A 67 -7.73 -25.52 -2.35
CA GLY A 67 -9.17 -25.29 -2.37
C GLY A 67 -9.68 -24.40 -1.24
N ARG A 68 -8.81 -23.82 -0.44
CA ARG A 68 -9.21 -22.93 0.65
C ARG A 68 -9.42 -21.51 0.14
N VAL A 69 -10.50 -20.87 0.57
CA VAL A 69 -10.80 -19.46 0.27
C VAL A 69 -10.13 -18.60 1.33
N ILE A 70 -9.28 -17.66 0.88
CA ILE A 70 -8.50 -16.79 1.76
C ILE A 70 -8.88 -15.33 1.49
N PRO A 71 -9.27 -14.55 2.52
CA PRO A 71 -9.44 -13.12 2.34
C PRO A 71 -8.12 -12.45 1.94
N THR A 72 -8.12 -11.69 0.85
CA THR A 72 -6.89 -11.03 0.39
C THR A 72 -6.37 -10.01 1.40
N ARG A 73 -7.27 -9.44 2.22
CA ARG A 73 -6.87 -8.55 3.31
C ARG A 73 -5.87 -9.21 4.26
N TRP A 74 -6.06 -10.49 4.58
CA TRP A 74 -5.15 -11.22 5.47
C TRP A 74 -3.74 -11.29 4.88
N ILE A 75 -3.64 -11.49 3.56
CA ILE A 75 -2.36 -11.55 2.86
C ILE A 75 -1.66 -10.20 2.93
N GLY A 76 -2.41 -9.12 2.70
CA GLY A 76 -1.87 -7.76 2.81
C GLY A 76 -1.44 -7.41 4.22
N GLU A 77 -2.25 -7.75 5.23
CA GLU A 77 -1.91 -7.52 6.62
C GLU A 77 -0.64 -8.28 7.01
N GLN A 78 -0.52 -9.51 6.54
CA GLN A 78 0.69 -10.31 6.74
C GLN A 78 1.91 -9.63 6.14
N HIS A 79 1.83 -9.19 4.88
CA HIS A 79 2.94 -8.56 4.17
C HIS A 79 3.45 -7.32 4.93
N VAL A 80 2.52 -6.43 5.28
CA VAL A 80 2.87 -5.19 5.99
C VAL A 80 3.46 -5.48 7.36
N THR A 81 2.86 -6.41 8.10
CA THR A 81 3.34 -6.76 9.45
C THR A 81 4.71 -7.42 9.40
N GLU A 82 4.96 -8.28 8.42
CA GLU A 82 6.27 -8.92 8.29
C GLU A 82 7.36 -7.90 7.95
N ASP A 83 7.05 -6.89 7.16
CA ASP A 83 8.04 -5.86 6.78
C ASP A 83 8.25 -4.79 7.87
N LEU A 84 7.19 -4.40 8.58
CA LEU A 84 7.23 -3.25 9.48
C LEU A 84 7.10 -3.60 10.96
N GLY A 85 6.82 -4.86 11.28
CA GLY A 85 6.64 -5.30 12.66
C GLY A 85 5.26 -5.00 13.23
N ARG A 86 4.43 -4.22 12.54
CA ARG A 86 3.05 -3.94 12.92
C ARG A 86 2.26 -3.46 11.72
N LEU A 87 0.95 -3.43 11.86
CA LEU A 87 0.07 -2.86 10.84
C LEU A 87 0.02 -1.34 11.05
N VAL A 88 0.33 -0.60 9.99
CA VAL A 88 0.34 0.86 10.00
C VAL A 88 -0.73 1.42 9.05
N THR A 89 -1.09 2.69 9.26
CA THR A 89 -2.00 3.42 8.37
C THR A 89 -1.20 4.39 7.51
N VAL A 90 -1.81 4.93 6.45
CA VAL A 90 -1.19 6.01 5.67
C VAL A 90 -0.93 7.22 6.57
N GLN A 91 -1.79 7.47 7.57
CA GLN A 91 -1.59 8.56 8.52
C GLN A 91 -0.29 8.41 9.30
N ASP A 92 0.07 7.17 9.67
CA ASP A 92 1.35 6.91 10.33
C ASP A 92 2.53 7.37 9.48
N TRP A 93 2.49 7.11 8.15
CA TRP A 93 3.51 7.57 7.23
C TRP A 93 3.49 9.08 7.06
N LEU A 94 2.31 9.68 6.87
CA LEU A 94 2.18 11.12 6.63
C LEU A 94 2.56 11.96 7.85
N SER A 95 2.39 11.43 9.06
CA SER A 95 2.77 12.14 10.28
C SER A 95 4.30 12.38 10.39
N CYS A 96 5.08 11.61 9.63
CA CYS A 96 6.53 11.76 9.57
C CYS A 96 6.98 12.70 8.44
N MET A 97 6.04 13.17 7.62
CA MET A 97 6.33 14.04 6.47
C MET A 97 6.39 15.49 6.92
N GLU A 98 7.45 16.18 6.54
CA GLU A 98 7.56 17.63 6.76
C GLU A 98 6.86 18.35 5.62
N PRO A 99 5.79 19.14 5.90
CA PRO A 99 5.09 19.88 4.85
C PRO A 99 5.98 20.88 4.14
N GLN A 100 5.84 20.95 2.82
CA GLN A 100 6.56 21.89 1.96
C GLN A 100 5.56 22.79 1.23
N PRO A 101 5.97 24.04 0.86
CA PRO A 101 5.05 24.97 0.21
C PRO A 101 4.37 24.42 -1.05
N TRP A 102 5.07 23.64 -1.88
CA TRP A 102 4.53 23.10 -3.12
C TRP A 102 3.43 22.07 -2.88
N MET A 103 3.34 21.49 -1.70
CA MET A 103 2.33 20.47 -1.36
C MET A 103 0.93 21.07 -1.20
N ASN A 104 0.83 22.39 -1.08
CA ASN A 104 -0.43 23.11 -0.85
C ASN A 104 -0.72 24.13 -1.95
N ARG A 105 -0.21 23.89 -3.15
CA ARG A 105 -0.30 24.85 -4.27
C ARG A 105 -1.74 25.09 -4.72
N SER A 106 -2.58 24.09 -4.74
CA SER A 106 -3.97 24.22 -5.17
C SER A 106 -4.75 25.20 -4.30
N ARG A 107 -4.51 25.21 -2.99
CA ARG A 107 -5.12 26.15 -2.06
C ARG A 107 -4.67 27.58 -2.34
N ARG A 108 -3.39 27.76 -2.65
CA ARG A 108 -2.82 29.06 -3.02
C ARG A 108 -3.45 29.59 -4.31
N LEU A 109 -3.60 28.74 -5.30
CA LEU A 109 -4.23 29.09 -6.58
C LEU A 109 -5.68 29.50 -6.38
N SER A 110 -6.45 28.83 -5.55
CA SER A 110 -7.82 29.18 -5.22
C SER A 110 -7.94 30.59 -4.64
N ARG A 111 -7.02 30.95 -3.75
CA ARG A 111 -6.97 32.30 -3.16
C ARG A 111 -6.68 33.36 -4.19
N GLU A 112 -5.78 33.09 -5.14
CA GLU A 112 -5.46 34.03 -6.22
C GLU A 112 -6.66 34.24 -7.14
N LEU A 113 -7.38 33.18 -7.49
CA LEU A 113 -8.59 33.25 -8.30
C LEU A 113 -9.70 34.05 -7.60
N GLU A 114 -9.88 33.86 -6.31
CA GLU A 114 -10.87 34.61 -5.52
C GLU A 114 -10.55 36.12 -5.53
N ARG A 115 -9.29 36.49 -5.42
CA ARG A 115 -8.85 37.87 -5.45
C ARG A 115 -9.11 38.52 -6.84
N GLU A 116 -8.82 37.80 -7.91
CA GLU A 116 -9.09 38.26 -9.26
C GLU A 116 -10.59 38.48 -9.49
N THR A 117 -11.41 37.54 -9.05
CA THR A 117 -12.88 37.64 -9.16
C THR A 117 -13.40 38.82 -8.38
N ALA A 118 -12.92 39.07 -7.17
CA ALA A 118 -13.33 40.23 -6.35
C ALA A 118 -12.92 41.57 -6.99
N GLY A 119 -11.80 41.57 -7.72
CA GLY A 119 -11.34 42.78 -8.39
C GLY A 119 -12.10 43.14 -9.67
N VAL A 120 -12.88 42.22 -10.21
CA VAL A 120 -13.61 42.42 -11.47
C VAL A 120 -15.00 43.01 -11.28
N SER A 121 -15.53 43.00 -10.09
CA SER A 121 -16.89 43.50 -9.79
C SER A 121 -17.10 45.00 -10.06
#